data_06d6e3633cd29f9174a5618da3db7118
#
_entry.id   06d6e3633cd29f9174a5618da3db7118
#
_cell.length_a   1.000
_cell.length_b   1.000
_cell.length_c   1.000
_cell.angle_alpha   90.00
_cell.angle_beta   90.00
_cell.angle_gamma   90.00
#
_symmetry.space_group_name_H-M   'P 1'
#
loop_
_entity.id
_entity.type
_entity.pdbx_description
1 polymer ?
#
loop_
_entity_poly.entity_id
_entity_poly.type
_entity_poly.pdbx_seq_one_letter_code
_entity_poly.pdbx_strand_id
1 'polypeptide(L)'
;MKRITALLLALAMAMTLVACGSGASTENAAASDTAAQGSGAAAEERTQLIVGFDAEFPPYGYLDEETNDYTGFDLDLAQAVCDYYGWELKKQPIDWDSKDMELNSGSIDCIWNGFTITGREDEYTWSAPYIDNSQVIVVKSDSGIETIDDLAGKVMDVQKDSSALAALEGDDATEVGQKVDGSLAQLIQVADYNTAFMDLEAGAVDAIALDVGVANYQLANRGDNFKILDEEISTEQYGIGFKKGNTALCEQVTAALDALNEDGTLDKILTEWSEKEDGTYSYLADTWCYGNE
;
A
#
# COMPACT_ATOMS: atom_id res chain seq x y z
N MET A 1 -35.97 -47.35 -9.28
CA MET A 1 -35.83 -48.78 -8.93
C MET A 1 -34.37 -49.06 -8.63
N LYS A 2 -34.13 -49.70 -7.50
CA LYS A 2 -32.87 -50.35 -6.98
C LYS A 2 -31.81 -49.38 -6.47
N ARG A 3 -31.70 -49.07 -5.19
CA ARG A 3 -31.38 -49.82 -3.95
C ARG A 3 -29.85 -50.03 -3.81
N ILE A 4 -29.23 -49.31 -2.83
CA ILE A 4 -28.59 -49.75 -1.57
C ILE A 4 -27.25 -50.47 -1.78
N THR A 5 -26.15 -49.97 -1.17
CA THR A 5 -25.53 -50.60 0.01
C THR A 5 -24.48 -49.67 0.68
N ALA A 6 -24.65 -49.49 1.98
CA ALA A 6 -23.68 -48.92 2.92
C ALA A 6 -22.71 -50.07 3.35
N LEU A 7 -21.45 -49.68 3.66
CA LEU A 7 -20.57 -50.53 4.47
C LEU A 7 -19.82 -49.69 5.48
N LEU A 8 -20.22 -49.83 6.73
CA LEU A 8 -19.54 -49.46 7.95
C LEU A 8 -18.39 -50.45 8.22
N LEU A 9 -17.22 -49.99 8.58
CA LEU A 9 -16.28 -50.83 9.37
C LEU A 9 -15.61 -49.95 10.43
N ALA A 10 -15.98 -50.20 11.68
CA ALA A 10 -15.34 -49.75 12.90
C ALA A 10 -14.39 -50.84 13.39
N LEU A 11 -13.25 -50.50 13.98
CA LEU A 11 -12.48 -51.31 14.96
C LEU A 11 -11.15 -50.57 15.23
N ALA A 12 -10.60 -50.38 16.37
CA ALA A 12 -10.83 -50.60 17.77
C ALA A 12 -9.55 -50.10 18.48
N MET A 13 -9.72 -49.65 19.70
CA MET A 13 -8.72 -49.21 20.68
C MET A 13 -7.59 -50.21 20.94
N ALA A 14 -6.41 -49.69 21.30
CA ALA A 14 -5.53 -50.32 22.25
C ALA A 14 -4.86 -49.28 23.18
N MET A 15 -5.37 -49.20 24.40
CA MET A 15 -4.72 -48.60 25.58
C MET A 15 -3.63 -49.55 26.09
N THR A 16 -2.45 -49.03 26.43
CA THR A 16 -1.56 -49.69 27.40
C THR A 16 -1.15 -48.70 28.46
N LEU A 17 -1.74 -48.84 29.62
CA LEU A 17 -1.29 -48.34 30.90
C LEU A 17 -0.18 -49.25 31.42
N VAL A 18 0.95 -48.70 31.88
CA VAL A 18 1.80 -49.33 32.86
C VAL A 18 2.07 -48.35 33.97
N ALA A 19 1.77 -48.82 35.20
CA ALA A 19 1.79 -48.08 36.43
C ALA A 19 3.05 -48.36 37.26
N CYS A 20 3.36 -47.36 38.12
CA CYS A 20 3.96 -47.44 39.47
C CYS A 20 5.35 -48.05 39.72
N GLY A 21 6.18 -47.25 40.33
CA GLY A 21 7.29 -47.64 41.17
C GLY A 21 7.73 -46.50 42.08
N SER A 22 7.32 -46.56 43.36
CA SER A 22 7.68 -45.66 44.46
C SER A 22 9.12 -45.89 44.93
N GLY A 23 9.81 -44.79 45.32
CA GLY A 23 11.06 -44.85 46.06
C GLY A 23 11.50 -43.48 46.50
N ALA A 24 11.33 -43.19 47.81
CA ALA A 24 11.76 -41.94 48.45
C ALA A 24 13.26 -42.01 48.78
N SER A 25 13.97 -40.87 48.72
CA SER A 25 14.73 -40.29 49.84
C SER A 25 15.82 -39.30 49.36
N THR A 26 15.78 -38.15 50.07
CA THR A 26 16.85 -37.27 50.58
C THR A 26 17.66 -36.35 49.64
N GLU A 27 17.40 -35.07 49.91
CA GLU A 27 18.26 -33.86 49.94
C GLU A 27 19.67 -33.92 49.36
N ASN A 28 19.94 -33.02 48.39
CA ASN A 28 20.99 -32.02 48.62
C ASN A 28 20.84 -30.84 47.64
N ALA A 29 21.00 -29.64 48.19
CA ALA A 29 20.97 -28.38 47.49
C ALA A 29 22.26 -28.17 46.68
N ALA A 30 22.12 -27.82 45.41
CA ALA A 30 23.14 -27.11 44.68
C ALA A 30 22.44 -26.26 43.61
N ALA A 31 22.60 -24.96 43.69
CA ALA A 31 22.19 -23.97 42.71
C ALA A 31 22.88 -24.27 41.39
N SER A 32 22.11 -24.42 40.30
CA SER A 32 22.61 -24.37 38.93
C SER A 32 21.77 -23.40 38.19
N ASP A 33 22.42 -22.33 37.72
CA ASP A 33 21.95 -21.44 36.67
C ASP A 33 21.30 -22.18 35.53
N THR A 34 20.01 -22.09 35.41
CA THR A 34 19.31 -22.49 34.21
C THR A 34 19.25 -21.27 33.31
N ALA A 35 20.26 -21.16 32.46
CA ALA A 35 20.14 -20.32 31.27
C ALA A 35 18.86 -20.70 30.54
N ALA A 36 17.95 -19.75 30.43
CA ALA A 36 16.79 -19.86 29.56
C ALA A 36 17.31 -20.04 28.13
N GLN A 37 17.26 -21.27 27.66
CA GLN A 37 17.32 -21.55 26.23
C GLN A 37 16.03 -21.02 25.63
N GLY A 38 16.10 -19.78 25.10
CA GLY A 38 15.13 -19.29 24.15
C GLY A 38 15.12 -20.28 22.98
N SER A 39 14.01 -20.98 22.78
CA SER A 39 13.73 -21.70 21.56
C SER A 39 13.63 -20.70 20.42
N GLY A 40 14.76 -20.35 19.82
CA GLY A 40 14.77 -19.74 18.51
C GLY A 40 14.19 -20.80 17.55
N ALA A 41 12.90 -20.70 17.26
CA ALA A 41 12.39 -21.25 16.02
C ALA A 41 13.24 -20.58 14.94
N ALA A 42 13.99 -21.36 14.17
CA ALA A 42 14.64 -20.86 12.98
C ALA A 42 13.52 -20.21 12.16
N ALA A 43 13.59 -18.90 11.95
CA ALA A 43 12.70 -18.24 11.02
C ALA A 43 12.90 -18.96 9.68
N GLU A 44 11.84 -19.53 9.12
CA GLU A 44 11.91 -20.09 7.77
C GLU A 44 12.46 -18.99 6.88
N GLU A 45 13.52 -19.31 6.14
CA GLU A 45 14.20 -18.35 5.27
C GLU A 45 13.19 -17.91 4.21
N ARG A 46 12.79 -16.63 4.24
CA ARG A 46 11.81 -16.06 3.29
C ARG A 46 12.37 -16.20 1.88
N THR A 47 11.55 -16.67 0.95
CA THR A 47 11.92 -16.84 -0.46
C THR A 47 11.13 -15.96 -1.42
N GLN A 48 10.12 -15.25 -0.93
CA GLN A 48 9.28 -14.36 -1.74
C GLN A 48 8.77 -13.19 -0.92
N LEU A 49 8.42 -12.09 -1.60
CA LEU A 49 7.68 -10.95 -1.06
C LEU A 49 6.43 -10.73 -1.92
N ILE A 50 5.25 -10.74 -1.30
CA ILE A 50 3.98 -10.51 -1.97
C ILE A 50 3.55 -9.06 -1.71
N VAL A 51 3.65 -8.21 -2.72
CA VAL A 51 3.31 -6.80 -2.67
C VAL A 51 1.89 -6.60 -3.18
N GLY A 52 1.02 -6.06 -2.33
CA GLY A 52 -0.33 -5.62 -2.70
C GLY A 52 -0.31 -4.19 -3.23
N PHE A 53 -1.00 -3.95 -4.35
CA PHE A 53 -1.08 -2.64 -4.98
C PHE A 53 -2.35 -2.50 -5.83
N ASP A 54 -2.82 -1.27 -6.00
CA ASP A 54 -3.85 -0.91 -6.97
C ASP A 54 -3.22 -0.82 -8.37
N ALA A 55 -3.69 -1.64 -9.30
CA ALA A 55 -3.14 -1.69 -10.66
C ALA A 55 -3.59 -0.50 -11.55
N GLU A 56 -4.39 0.41 -11.04
CA GLU A 56 -4.87 1.62 -11.69
C GLU A 56 -4.29 2.90 -11.03
N PHE A 57 -3.09 2.79 -10.41
CA PHE A 57 -2.43 3.85 -9.66
C PHE A 57 -1.03 4.22 -10.21
N PRO A 58 -0.92 4.62 -11.50
CA PRO A 58 0.35 5.04 -12.08
C PRO A 58 0.80 6.38 -11.47
N PRO A 59 2.12 6.62 -11.36
CA PRO A 59 3.22 5.78 -11.83
C PRO A 59 3.72 4.77 -10.80
N TYR A 60 3.07 4.64 -9.64
CA TYR A 60 3.56 3.83 -8.51
C TYR A 60 3.35 2.33 -8.73
N GLY A 61 2.13 1.93 -9.19
CA GLY A 61 1.81 0.56 -9.56
C GLY A 61 0.67 0.52 -10.57
N TYR A 62 0.88 -0.11 -11.72
CA TYR A 62 -0.15 -0.17 -12.76
C TYR A 62 0.08 -1.30 -13.75
N LEU A 63 -0.97 -1.61 -14.54
CA LEU A 63 -0.86 -2.51 -15.68
C LEU A 63 -0.35 -1.74 -16.89
N ASP A 64 0.80 -2.13 -17.41
CA ASP A 64 1.29 -1.65 -18.70
C ASP A 64 0.54 -2.39 -19.83
N GLU A 65 -0.27 -1.67 -20.59
CA GLU A 65 -1.10 -2.22 -21.66
C GLU A 65 -0.26 -2.73 -22.84
N GLU A 66 0.95 -2.22 -23.07
CA GLU A 66 1.82 -2.64 -24.17
C GLU A 66 2.47 -3.98 -23.87
N THR A 67 2.97 -4.16 -22.65
CA THR A 67 3.64 -5.40 -22.22
C THR A 67 2.67 -6.41 -21.60
N ASN A 68 1.50 -5.96 -21.15
CA ASN A 68 0.53 -6.71 -20.36
C ASN A 68 1.16 -7.29 -19.09
N ASP A 69 2.06 -6.52 -18.46
CA ASP A 69 2.68 -6.84 -17.18
C ASP A 69 2.47 -5.67 -16.20
N TYR A 70 2.55 -5.96 -14.91
CA TYR A 70 2.48 -4.93 -13.88
C TYR A 70 3.85 -4.24 -13.74
N THR A 71 3.82 -2.91 -13.73
CA THR A 71 4.99 -2.05 -13.61
C THR A 71 4.69 -0.89 -12.66
N GLY A 72 5.70 -0.12 -12.30
CA GLY A 72 5.56 1.06 -11.46
C GLY A 72 6.81 1.36 -10.66
N PHE A 73 6.95 2.61 -10.25
CA PHE A 73 8.08 3.07 -9.45
C PHE A 73 8.23 2.25 -8.15
N ASP A 74 7.13 2.04 -7.44
CA ASP A 74 7.12 1.27 -6.19
C ASP A 74 7.41 -0.22 -6.43
N LEU A 75 6.94 -0.77 -7.55
CA LEU A 75 7.21 -2.16 -7.91
C LEU A 75 8.67 -2.38 -8.30
N ASP A 76 9.34 -1.39 -8.88
CA ASP A 76 10.78 -1.46 -9.18
C ASP A 76 11.62 -1.33 -7.89
N LEU A 77 11.22 -0.49 -6.93
CA LEU A 77 11.82 -0.46 -5.60
C LEU A 77 11.66 -1.82 -4.87
N ALA A 78 10.46 -2.40 -4.94
CA ALA A 78 10.18 -3.72 -4.36
C ALA A 78 11.00 -4.83 -5.03
N GLN A 79 11.20 -4.76 -6.36
CA GLN A 79 12.05 -5.68 -7.09
C GLN A 79 13.51 -5.58 -6.62
N ALA A 80 14.03 -4.37 -6.44
CA ALA A 80 15.40 -4.17 -5.93
C ALA A 80 15.59 -4.78 -4.54
N VAL A 81 14.60 -4.64 -3.64
CA VAL A 81 14.61 -5.30 -2.32
C VAL A 81 14.60 -6.82 -2.46
N CYS A 82 13.80 -7.36 -3.36
CA CYS A 82 13.76 -8.79 -3.63
C CYS A 82 15.09 -9.31 -4.19
N ASP A 83 15.69 -8.58 -5.13
CA ASP A 83 16.99 -8.93 -5.72
C ASP A 83 18.11 -8.92 -4.67
N TYR A 84 18.08 -7.94 -3.73
CA TYR A 84 19.03 -7.84 -2.62
C TYR A 84 19.06 -9.10 -1.74
N TYR A 85 17.88 -9.69 -1.47
CA TYR A 85 17.75 -10.91 -0.66
C TYR A 85 17.71 -12.21 -1.48
N GLY A 86 17.60 -12.14 -2.79
CA GLY A 86 17.35 -13.29 -3.64
C GLY A 86 15.93 -13.86 -3.50
N TRP A 87 14.95 -13.00 -3.18
CA TRP A 87 13.54 -13.35 -3.11
C TRP A 87 12.86 -13.24 -4.47
N GLU A 88 11.74 -13.94 -4.63
CA GLU A 88 10.83 -13.74 -5.74
C GLU A 88 9.83 -12.62 -5.40
N LEU A 89 9.72 -11.57 -6.24
CA LEU A 89 8.67 -10.58 -6.12
C LEU A 89 7.35 -11.15 -6.68
N LYS A 90 6.31 -11.15 -5.88
CA LYS A 90 4.94 -11.43 -6.29
C LYS A 90 4.14 -10.12 -6.32
N LYS A 91 3.87 -9.63 -7.51
CA LYS A 91 3.03 -8.46 -7.74
C LYS A 91 1.57 -8.90 -7.66
N GLN A 92 0.87 -8.51 -6.59
CA GLN A 92 -0.52 -8.90 -6.34
C GLN A 92 -1.44 -7.69 -6.48
N PRO A 93 -2.14 -7.54 -7.62
CA PRO A 93 -3.16 -6.49 -7.76
C PRO A 93 -4.32 -6.76 -6.79
N ILE A 94 -4.80 -5.70 -6.16
CA ILE A 94 -5.93 -5.74 -5.22
C ILE A 94 -6.92 -4.63 -5.53
N ASP A 95 -8.18 -4.82 -5.14
CA ASP A 95 -9.14 -3.72 -5.04
C ASP A 95 -8.72 -2.86 -3.82
N TRP A 96 -8.60 -1.54 -4.00
CA TRP A 96 -8.02 -0.68 -2.96
C TRP A 96 -8.80 -0.70 -1.64
N ASP A 97 -10.11 -0.75 -1.70
CA ASP A 97 -10.98 -0.86 -0.51
C ASP A 97 -10.91 -2.24 0.19
N SER A 98 -10.16 -3.20 -0.38
CA SER A 98 -9.91 -4.52 0.20
C SER A 98 -8.52 -4.67 0.84
N LYS A 99 -7.65 -3.63 0.77
CA LYS A 99 -6.25 -3.70 1.19
C LYS A 99 -6.03 -4.26 2.60
N ASP A 100 -6.88 -3.84 3.55
CA ASP A 100 -6.78 -4.28 4.94
C ASP A 100 -7.12 -5.76 5.11
N MET A 101 -8.14 -6.22 4.39
CA MET A 101 -8.52 -7.63 4.41
C MET A 101 -7.42 -8.50 3.82
N GLU A 102 -6.84 -8.10 2.68
CA GLU A 102 -5.77 -8.82 2.01
C GLU A 102 -4.50 -8.87 2.89
N LEU A 103 -4.12 -7.74 3.50
CA LEU A 103 -2.97 -7.67 4.41
C LEU A 103 -3.21 -8.49 5.69
N ASN A 104 -4.39 -8.38 6.30
CA ASN A 104 -4.71 -9.08 7.54
C ASN A 104 -4.87 -10.58 7.36
N SER A 105 -5.34 -11.04 6.20
CA SER A 105 -5.44 -12.47 5.86
C SER A 105 -4.08 -13.11 5.55
N GLY A 106 -3.08 -12.28 5.19
CA GLY A 106 -1.78 -12.74 4.72
C GLY A 106 -1.77 -13.12 3.23
N SER A 107 -2.76 -12.68 2.44
CA SER A 107 -2.74 -12.80 0.98
C SER A 107 -1.64 -11.94 0.37
N ILE A 108 -1.32 -10.82 1.03
CA ILE A 108 -0.19 -9.95 0.75
C ILE A 108 0.68 -9.77 1.99
N ASP A 109 1.97 -9.52 1.79
CA ASP A 109 2.94 -9.30 2.87
C ASP A 109 3.02 -7.84 3.29
N CYS A 110 2.83 -6.93 2.34
CA CYS A 110 2.81 -5.48 2.53
C CYS A 110 1.96 -4.80 1.45
N ILE A 111 1.59 -3.54 1.72
CA ILE A 111 1.02 -2.61 0.75
C ILE A 111 2.14 -1.66 0.34
N TRP A 112 2.45 -1.60 -0.96
CA TRP A 112 3.49 -0.72 -1.49
C TRP A 112 2.99 -0.12 -2.80
N ASN A 113 2.37 1.07 -2.72
CA ASN A 113 1.64 1.68 -3.83
C ASN A 113 1.29 3.15 -3.56
N GLY A 114 2.30 4.00 -3.31
CA GLY A 114 1.99 5.37 -2.90
C GLY A 114 1.09 5.39 -1.66
N PHE A 115 1.45 4.61 -0.63
CA PHE A 115 0.56 4.39 0.50
C PHE A 115 0.82 5.39 1.63
N THR A 116 -0.17 6.23 1.89
CA THR A 116 -0.09 7.35 2.84
C THR A 116 0.00 6.88 4.27
N ILE A 117 1.06 7.35 4.97
CA ILE A 117 1.27 7.16 6.40
C ILE A 117 0.36 8.09 7.20
N THR A 118 0.27 9.36 6.78
CA THR A 118 -0.43 10.43 7.48
C THR A 118 -1.89 10.05 7.76
N GLY A 119 -2.30 10.12 9.02
CA GLY A 119 -3.63 9.71 9.49
C GLY A 119 -3.79 8.20 9.71
N ARG A 120 -2.78 7.38 9.38
CA ARG A 120 -2.81 5.92 9.54
C ARG A 120 -1.63 5.37 10.35
N GLU A 121 -0.91 6.23 11.08
CA GLU A 121 0.32 5.89 11.82
C GLU A 121 0.10 4.73 12.79
N ASP A 122 -1.07 4.68 13.40
CA ASP A 122 -1.43 3.66 14.38
C ASP A 122 -2.08 2.40 13.80
N GLU A 123 -2.36 2.35 12.48
CA GLU A 123 -3.08 1.24 11.86
C GLU A 123 -2.17 0.14 11.35
N TYR A 124 -0.95 0.51 10.94
CA TYR A 124 0.03 -0.39 10.33
C TYR A 124 1.35 -0.38 11.08
N THR A 125 2.26 -1.24 10.65
CA THR A 125 3.69 -1.09 10.89
C THR A 125 4.29 -0.50 9.62
N TRP A 126 4.95 0.65 9.73
CA TRP A 126 5.40 1.43 8.59
C TRP A 126 6.91 1.37 8.39
N SER A 127 7.35 1.43 7.14
CA SER A 127 8.73 1.81 6.80
C SER A 127 8.98 3.29 7.14
N ALA A 128 10.22 3.75 6.99
CA ALA A 128 10.48 5.17 6.85
C ALA A 128 9.73 5.73 5.62
N PRO A 129 9.34 7.02 5.63
CA PRO A 129 8.75 7.66 4.45
C PRO A 129 9.75 7.72 3.30
N TYR A 130 9.24 7.66 2.04
CA TYR A 130 10.10 7.72 0.86
C TYR A 130 9.65 8.76 -0.18
N ILE A 131 8.40 9.22 -0.16
CA ILE A 131 7.86 10.29 -1.02
C ILE A 131 7.09 11.28 -0.16
N ASP A 132 7.33 12.58 -0.36
CA ASP A 132 6.42 13.66 0.06
C ASP A 132 5.32 13.78 -0.98
N ASN A 133 4.05 13.77 -0.55
CA ASN A 133 2.88 13.82 -1.43
C ASN A 133 1.89 14.88 -0.97
N SER A 134 0.97 15.23 -1.85
CA SER A 134 -0.19 16.05 -1.51
C SER A 134 -1.45 15.54 -2.22
N GLN A 135 -2.60 15.81 -1.62
CA GLN A 135 -3.90 15.60 -2.24
C GLN A 135 -4.34 16.88 -2.94
N VAL A 136 -4.68 16.75 -4.23
CA VAL A 136 -5.01 17.88 -5.10
C VAL A 136 -6.36 17.68 -5.77
N ILE A 137 -6.82 18.72 -6.48
CA ILE A 137 -8.06 18.69 -7.25
C ILE A 137 -7.75 18.89 -8.72
N VAL A 138 -8.21 17.95 -9.55
CA VAL A 138 -8.15 18.04 -11.01
C VAL A 138 -9.51 18.42 -11.56
N VAL A 139 -9.50 19.34 -12.53
CA VAL A 139 -10.68 19.81 -13.26
C VAL A 139 -10.38 19.90 -14.76
N LYS A 140 -11.42 19.99 -15.60
CA LYS A 140 -11.21 20.32 -17.02
C LYS A 140 -10.64 21.72 -17.17
N SER A 141 -9.69 21.90 -18.09
CA SER A 141 -9.05 23.20 -18.37
C SER A 141 -10.05 24.27 -18.80
N ASP A 142 -11.13 23.88 -19.46
CA ASP A 142 -12.19 24.78 -19.97
C ASP A 142 -13.42 24.88 -19.04
N SER A 143 -13.38 24.28 -17.85
CA SER A 143 -14.50 24.24 -16.89
C SER A 143 -14.87 25.61 -16.31
N GLY A 144 -13.93 26.58 -16.32
CA GLY A 144 -14.07 27.84 -15.62
C GLY A 144 -13.89 27.76 -14.09
N ILE A 145 -13.49 26.59 -13.57
CA ILE A 145 -13.11 26.38 -12.16
C ILE A 145 -11.64 26.75 -12.05
N GLU A 146 -11.30 27.74 -11.22
CA GLU A 146 -9.93 28.24 -11.04
C GLU A 146 -9.43 28.05 -9.60
N THR A 147 -10.35 27.97 -8.65
CA THR A 147 -10.06 27.85 -7.21
C THR A 147 -11.01 26.87 -6.55
N ILE A 148 -10.69 26.43 -5.31
CA ILE A 148 -11.59 25.57 -4.52
C ILE A 148 -12.94 26.22 -4.23
N ASP A 149 -13.03 27.55 -4.23
CA ASP A 149 -14.31 28.28 -4.03
C ASP A 149 -15.28 28.09 -5.20
N ASP A 150 -14.78 27.83 -6.40
CA ASP A 150 -15.59 27.58 -7.60
C ASP A 150 -16.22 26.17 -7.61
N LEU A 151 -15.84 25.31 -6.67
CA LEU A 151 -16.40 23.96 -6.50
C LEU A 151 -17.79 23.97 -5.84
N ALA A 152 -18.25 25.13 -5.35
CA ALA A 152 -19.55 25.23 -4.71
C ALA A 152 -20.68 24.77 -5.65
N GLY A 153 -21.44 23.77 -5.21
CA GLY A 153 -22.53 23.15 -5.98
C GLY A 153 -22.08 22.23 -7.12
N LYS A 154 -20.80 21.85 -7.17
CA LYS A 154 -20.22 20.94 -8.15
C LYS A 154 -20.31 19.48 -7.69
N VAL A 155 -20.08 18.55 -8.60
CA VAL A 155 -19.98 17.12 -8.33
C VAL A 155 -18.53 16.70 -8.47
N MET A 156 -18.01 15.96 -7.50
CA MET A 156 -16.61 15.52 -7.44
C MET A 156 -16.53 14.01 -7.26
N ASP A 157 -15.60 13.38 -7.98
CA ASP A 157 -15.20 11.99 -7.74
C ASP A 157 -13.98 11.92 -6.81
N VAL A 158 -13.95 10.85 -6.04
CA VAL A 158 -12.81 10.46 -5.20
C VAL A 158 -12.74 8.95 -5.12
N GLN A 159 -11.55 8.37 -5.05
CA GLN A 159 -11.43 6.93 -4.86
C GLN A 159 -11.85 6.53 -3.45
N LYS A 160 -12.59 5.43 -3.35
CA LYS A 160 -12.97 4.81 -2.09
C LYS A 160 -11.73 4.51 -1.23
N ASP A 161 -11.85 4.78 0.08
CA ASP A 161 -10.83 4.43 1.07
C ASP A 161 -9.43 4.99 0.77
N SER A 162 -9.39 6.08 -0.03
CA SER A 162 -8.18 6.85 -0.33
C SER A 162 -7.88 7.89 0.73
N SER A 163 -6.64 8.42 0.73
CA SER A 163 -6.27 9.57 1.56
C SER A 163 -6.98 10.86 1.13
N ALA A 164 -7.27 11.01 -0.17
CA ALA A 164 -8.09 12.11 -0.67
C ALA A 164 -9.48 12.12 -0.01
N LEU A 165 -10.13 10.96 0.06
CA LEU A 165 -11.42 10.82 0.73
C LEU A 165 -11.31 11.15 2.23
N ALA A 166 -10.29 10.63 2.92
CA ALA A 166 -10.07 10.91 4.34
C ALA A 166 -9.78 12.41 4.60
N ALA A 167 -9.07 13.08 3.68
CA ALA A 167 -8.80 14.50 3.78
C ALA A 167 -10.04 15.38 3.52
N LEU A 168 -11.04 14.88 2.77
CA LEU A 168 -12.30 15.57 2.49
C LEU A 168 -13.33 15.34 3.59
N GLU A 169 -13.52 14.09 4.02
CA GLU A 169 -14.56 13.72 5.00
C GLU A 169 -14.00 12.79 6.08
N GLY A 170 -14.67 12.71 7.22
CA GLY A 170 -14.26 11.88 8.35
C GLY A 170 -13.53 12.63 9.45
N ASP A 171 -12.93 11.88 10.38
CA ASP A 171 -12.30 12.43 11.59
C ASP A 171 -10.95 13.10 11.29
N ASP A 172 -10.28 12.72 10.20
CA ASP A 172 -8.98 13.23 9.75
C ASP A 172 -9.11 14.32 8.65
N ALA A 173 -10.33 14.74 8.34
CA ALA A 173 -10.58 15.75 7.32
C ALA A 173 -9.89 17.08 7.65
N THR A 174 -9.15 17.62 6.67
CA THR A 174 -8.48 18.91 6.80
C THR A 174 -9.47 20.08 6.77
N GLU A 175 -9.05 21.28 7.24
CA GLU A 175 -9.91 22.48 7.14
C GLU A 175 -10.27 22.78 5.68
N VAL A 176 -9.31 22.60 4.74
CA VAL A 176 -9.53 22.79 3.30
C VAL A 176 -10.49 21.71 2.79
N GLY A 177 -10.27 20.45 3.12
CA GLY A 177 -11.12 19.34 2.73
C GLY A 177 -12.56 19.50 3.20
N GLN A 178 -12.77 19.85 4.49
CA GLN A 178 -14.10 20.11 5.04
C GLN A 178 -14.81 21.27 4.32
N LYS A 179 -14.06 22.32 3.96
CA LYS A 179 -14.61 23.45 3.19
C LYS A 179 -15.04 23.01 1.81
N VAL A 180 -14.21 22.20 1.13
CA VAL A 180 -14.52 21.67 -0.20
C VAL A 180 -15.75 20.76 -0.12
N ASP A 181 -15.72 19.71 0.69
CA ASP A 181 -16.83 18.75 0.83
C ASP A 181 -18.13 19.44 1.20
N GLY A 182 -18.11 20.32 2.20
CA GLY A 182 -19.29 21.08 2.65
C GLY A 182 -19.87 22.03 1.58
N SER A 183 -19.15 22.33 0.52
CA SER A 183 -19.58 23.18 -0.59
C SER A 183 -20.12 22.41 -1.79
N LEU A 184 -19.75 21.12 -1.95
CA LEU A 184 -20.13 20.28 -3.07
C LEU A 184 -21.65 20.01 -3.10
N ALA A 185 -22.18 19.82 -4.31
CA ALA A 185 -23.52 19.24 -4.47
C ALA A 185 -23.50 17.75 -4.17
N GLN A 186 -22.41 17.07 -4.52
CA GLN A 186 -22.22 15.64 -4.29
C GLN A 186 -20.73 15.25 -4.37
N LEU A 187 -20.30 14.40 -3.44
CA LEU A 187 -19.06 13.64 -3.50
C LEU A 187 -19.40 12.20 -3.87
N ILE A 188 -18.79 11.67 -4.94
CA ILE A 188 -19.03 10.31 -5.44
C ILE A 188 -17.77 9.49 -5.21
N GLN A 189 -17.93 8.33 -4.57
CA GLN A 189 -16.83 7.40 -4.36
C GLN A 189 -16.79 6.38 -5.50
N VAL A 190 -15.66 6.35 -6.21
CA VAL A 190 -15.37 5.42 -7.31
C VAL A 190 -14.35 4.36 -6.90
N ALA A 191 -14.21 3.30 -7.69
CA ALA A 191 -13.29 2.21 -7.38
C ALA A 191 -11.82 2.60 -7.64
N ASP A 192 -11.57 3.32 -8.71
CA ASP A 192 -10.25 3.67 -9.22
C ASP A 192 -10.24 5.03 -9.92
N TYR A 193 -9.05 5.61 -10.14
CA TYR A 193 -8.90 6.92 -10.77
C TYR A 193 -9.10 6.91 -12.30
N ASN A 194 -8.93 5.77 -13.00
CA ASN A 194 -9.27 5.70 -14.41
C ASN A 194 -10.78 5.90 -14.61
N THR A 195 -11.61 5.31 -13.74
CA THR A 195 -13.05 5.55 -13.70
C THR A 195 -13.36 7.02 -13.45
N ALA A 196 -12.71 7.66 -12.44
CA ALA A 196 -12.90 9.08 -12.16
C ALA A 196 -12.57 9.99 -13.36
N PHE A 197 -11.44 9.72 -14.05
CA PHE A 197 -11.08 10.48 -15.25
C PHE A 197 -12.04 10.27 -16.42
N MET A 198 -12.57 9.06 -16.59
CA MET A 198 -13.63 8.81 -17.60
C MET A 198 -14.89 9.61 -17.30
N ASP A 199 -15.31 9.68 -16.05
CA ASP A 199 -16.48 10.46 -15.61
C ASP A 199 -16.25 11.97 -15.78
N LEU A 200 -15.05 12.46 -15.46
CA LEU A 200 -14.67 13.85 -15.70
C LEU A 200 -14.63 14.17 -17.21
N GLU A 201 -14.06 13.31 -18.05
CA GLU A 201 -14.05 13.46 -19.51
C GLU A 201 -15.47 13.51 -20.09
N ALA A 202 -16.34 12.61 -19.62
CA ALA A 202 -17.74 12.56 -20.05
C ALA A 202 -18.56 13.76 -19.55
N GLY A 203 -18.06 14.51 -18.56
CA GLY A 203 -18.79 15.60 -17.89
C GLY A 203 -19.87 15.08 -16.94
N ALA A 204 -19.72 13.87 -16.44
CA ALA A 204 -20.58 13.32 -15.38
C ALA A 204 -20.25 13.96 -14.03
N VAL A 205 -18.98 14.33 -13.83
CA VAL A 205 -18.49 15.10 -12.69
C VAL A 205 -17.74 16.35 -13.15
N ASP A 206 -17.52 17.29 -12.23
CA ASP A 206 -16.84 18.57 -12.47
C ASP A 206 -15.38 18.53 -12.03
N ALA A 207 -15.01 17.64 -11.10
CA ALA A 207 -13.71 17.58 -10.46
C ALA A 207 -13.38 16.16 -9.97
N ILE A 208 -12.08 15.92 -9.70
CA ILE A 208 -11.56 14.71 -9.05
C ILE A 208 -10.62 15.15 -7.93
N ALA A 209 -10.73 14.53 -6.75
CA ALA A 209 -9.73 14.66 -5.69
C ALA A 209 -8.81 13.42 -5.69
N LEU A 210 -7.48 13.64 -5.75
CA LEU A 210 -6.50 12.55 -5.89
C LEU A 210 -5.08 13.01 -5.53
N ASP A 211 -4.17 12.05 -5.51
CA ASP A 211 -2.74 12.24 -5.28
C ASP A 211 -2.08 13.02 -6.41
N VAL A 212 -1.21 13.99 -6.07
CA VAL A 212 -0.55 14.86 -7.05
C VAL A 212 0.31 14.06 -8.03
N GLY A 213 0.94 12.97 -7.58
CA GLY A 213 1.74 12.09 -8.44
C GLY A 213 0.89 11.41 -9.52
N VAL A 214 -0.28 10.89 -9.13
CA VAL A 214 -1.25 10.28 -10.07
C VAL A 214 -1.83 11.35 -10.99
N ALA A 215 -2.16 12.54 -10.46
CA ALA A 215 -2.65 13.66 -11.26
C ALA A 215 -1.65 14.04 -12.36
N ASN A 216 -0.37 14.21 -12.02
CA ASN A 216 0.68 14.55 -12.98
C ASN A 216 0.82 13.49 -14.08
N TYR A 217 0.81 12.19 -13.72
CA TYR A 217 0.82 11.09 -14.69
C TYR A 217 -0.36 11.19 -15.66
N GLN A 218 -1.57 11.34 -15.12
CA GLN A 218 -2.79 11.37 -15.93
C GLN A 218 -2.83 12.58 -16.85
N LEU A 219 -2.41 13.75 -16.39
CA LEU A 219 -2.34 14.97 -17.19
C LEU A 219 -1.34 14.83 -18.34
N ALA A 220 -0.16 14.29 -18.07
CA ALA A 220 0.86 14.04 -19.09
C ALA A 220 0.35 13.16 -20.25
N ASN A 221 -0.45 12.15 -19.92
CA ASN A 221 -1.00 11.21 -20.88
C ASN A 221 -2.29 11.67 -21.58
N ARG A 222 -2.99 12.70 -21.02
CA ARG A 222 -4.28 13.20 -21.55
C ARG A 222 -4.18 14.60 -22.16
N GLY A 223 -2.98 15.20 -22.16
CA GLY A 223 -2.70 16.52 -22.72
C GLY A 223 -3.38 17.66 -21.93
N ASP A 224 -3.51 18.83 -22.59
CA ASP A 224 -3.95 20.08 -21.97
C ASP A 224 -5.46 20.13 -21.63
N ASN A 225 -6.15 19.00 -21.63
CA ASN A 225 -7.60 18.94 -21.35
C ASN A 225 -7.94 19.14 -19.88
N PHE A 226 -6.98 18.91 -18.99
CA PHE A 226 -7.14 18.97 -17.54
C PHE A 226 -6.09 19.87 -16.90
N LYS A 227 -6.40 20.37 -15.72
CA LYS A 227 -5.47 21.11 -14.87
C LYS A 227 -5.65 20.72 -13.40
N ILE A 228 -4.57 20.85 -12.64
CA ILE A 228 -4.57 20.77 -11.18
C ILE A 228 -4.87 22.17 -10.65
N LEU A 229 -5.72 22.31 -9.62
CA LEU A 229 -5.90 23.57 -8.90
C LEU A 229 -4.67 23.86 -8.01
N ASP A 230 -4.37 25.14 -7.81
CA ASP A 230 -3.18 25.56 -7.04
C ASP A 230 -3.29 25.23 -5.55
N GLU A 231 -4.51 25.11 -5.00
CA GLU A 231 -4.72 24.81 -3.59
C GLU A 231 -4.73 23.29 -3.35
N GLU A 232 -3.88 22.84 -2.44
CA GLU A 232 -3.83 21.46 -2.00
C GLU A 232 -4.87 21.19 -0.90
N ILE A 233 -5.46 19.98 -0.91
CA ILE A 233 -6.38 19.53 0.14
C ILE A 233 -5.61 19.16 1.41
N SER A 234 -4.49 18.44 1.24
CA SER A 234 -3.59 18.02 2.32
C SER A 234 -2.18 17.78 1.83
N THR A 235 -1.22 17.75 2.75
CA THR A 235 0.14 17.26 2.53
C THR A 235 0.36 15.99 3.36
N GLU A 236 1.11 15.04 2.84
CA GLU A 236 1.26 13.72 3.42
C GLU A 236 2.57 13.05 2.99
N GLN A 237 2.85 11.87 3.55
CA GLN A 237 4.03 11.09 3.17
C GLN A 237 3.64 9.66 2.85
N TYR A 238 4.30 9.08 1.84
CA TYR A 238 4.17 7.67 1.50
C TYR A 238 5.19 6.80 2.24
N GLY A 239 4.73 5.63 2.65
CA GLY A 239 5.54 4.57 3.21
C GLY A 239 5.05 3.20 2.76
N ILE A 240 5.80 2.16 3.16
CA ILE A 240 5.40 0.78 2.95
C ILE A 240 4.60 0.34 4.17
N GLY A 241 3.35 -0.06 3.98
CA GLY A 241 2.47 -0.52 5.06
C GLY A 241 2.56 -2.04 5.25
N PHE A 242 2.94 -2.47 6.45
CA PHE A 242 2.92 -3.87 6.87
C PHE A 242 1.80 -4.10 7.86
N LYS A 243 1.34 -5.35 7.97
CA LYS A 243 0.38 -5.73 9.02
C LYS A 243 0.89 -5.25 10.38
N LYS A 244 0.00 -4.59 11.15
CA LYS A 244 0.36 -4.07 12.48
C LYS A 244 1.02 -5.13 13.35
N GLY A 245 2.20 -4.82 13.88
CA GLY A 245 3.04 -5.71 14.67
C GLY A 245 3.99 -6.59 13.87
N ASN A 246 3.98 -6.57 12.52
CA ASN A 246 4.95 -7.28 11.70
C ASN A 246 6.26 -6.50 11.56
N THR A 247 6.90 -6.19 12.70
CA THR A 247 8.14 -5.42 12.75
C THR A 247 9.32 -6.14 12.09
N ALA A 248 9.37 -7.46 12.19
CA ALA A 248 10.49 -8.24 11.63
C ALA A 248 10.60 -8.11 10.10
N LEU A 249 9.48 -8.16 9.36
CA LEU A 249 9.51 -7.98 7.92
C LEU A 249 9.75 -6.51 7.56
N CYS A 250 9.15 -5.56 8.30
CA CYS A 250 9.37 -4.14 8.11
C CYS A 250 10.86 -3.79 8.27
N GLU A 251 11.49 -4.23 9.36
CA GLU A 251 12.92 -4.03 9.62
C GLU A 251 13.80 -4.66 8.53
N GLN A 252 13.41 -5.85 8.03
CA GLN A 252 14.15 -6.54 6.98
C GLN A 252 14.06 -5.77 5.65
N VAL A 253 12.89 -5.29 5.25
CA VAL A 253 12.71 -4.49 4.03
C VAL A 253 13.42 -3.14 4.17
N THR A 254 13.30 -2.47 5.32
CA THR A 254 14.02 -1.21 5.59
C THR A 254 15.52 -1.38 5.52
N ALA A 255 16.08 -2.45 6.10
CA ALA A 255 17.52 -2.71 6.02
C ALA A 255 18.02 -2.93 4.57
N ALA A 256 17.20 -3.52 3.71
CA ALA A 256 17.53 -3.62 2.29
C ALA A 256 17.49 -2.24 1.61
N LEU A 257 16.44 -1.44 1.88
CA LEU A 257 16.34 -0.08 1.32
C LEU A 257 17.52 0.81 1.75
N ASP A 258 17.93 0.74 3.03
CA ASP A 258 19.09 1.47 3.52
C ASP A 258 20.37 1.09 2.76
N ALA A 259 20.60 -0.23 2.56
CA ALA A 259 21.76 -0.72 1.82
C ALA A 259 21.71 -0.31 0.33
N LEU A 260 20.53 -0.35 -0.29
CA LEU A 260 20.32 0.06 -1.68
C LEU A 260 20.40 1.59 -1.87
N ASN A 261 20.09 2.35 -0.83
CA ASN A 261 20.31 3.80 -0.80
C ASN A 261 21.81 4.11 -0.72
N GLU A 262 22.54 3.44 0.18
CA GLU A 262 23.97 3.60 0.35
C GLU A 262 24.79 3.23 -0.91
N ASP A 263 24.38 2.21 -1.67
CA ASP A 263 25.08 1.76 -2.88
C ASP A 263 24.63 2.51 -4.16
N GLY A 264 23.64 3.41 -4.05
CA GLY A 264 23.13 4.24 -5.15
C GLY A 264 22.10 3.54 -6.06
N THR A 265 21.62 2.36 -5.69
CA THR A 265 20.59 1.64 -6.46
C THR A 265 19.27 2.40 -6.47
N LEU A 266 18.84 2.96 -5.31
CA LEU A 266 17.62 3.75 -5.24
C LEU A 266 17.70 5.02 -6.09
N ASP A 267 18.85 5.74 -6.04
CA ASP A 267 19.08 6.92 -6.88
C ASP A 267 19.00 6.60 -8.39
N LYS A 268 19.49 5.42 -8.76
CA LYS A 268 19.41 4.96 -10.15
C LYS A 268 17.97 4.71 -10.58
N ILE A 269 17.17 4.01 -9.76
CA ILE A 269 15.75 3.75 -10.03
C ILE A 269 14.99 5.09 -10.12
N LEU A 270 15.22 5.99 -9.16
CA LEU A 270 14.61 7.31 -9.15
C LEU A 270 14.96 8.11 -10.42
N THR A 271 16.22 8.11 -10.83
CA THR A 271 16.68 8.79 -12.05
C THR A 271 16.04 8.17 -13.29
N GLU A 272 16.03 6.83 -13.40
CA GLU A 272 15.41 6.13 -14.53
C GLU A 272 13.93 6.46 -14.66
N TRP A 273 13.20 6.56 -13.56
CA TRP A 273 11.79 6.96 -13.58
C TRP A 273 11.61 8.44 -13.87
N SER A 274 12.39 9.32 -13.24
CA SER A 274 12.26 10.77 -13.41
C SER A 274 12.58 11.23 -14.84
N GLU A 275 13.43 10.50 -15.56
CA GLU A 275 13.84 10.80 -16.93
C GLU A 275 12.93 10.12 -17.99
N LYS A 276 12.04 9.20 -17.59
CA LYS A 276 11.10 8.56 -18.52
C LYS A 276 10.24 9.60 -19.23
N GLU A 277 9.89 9.34 -20.48
CA GLU A 277 8.99 10.16 -21.29
C GLU A 277 9.39 11.65 -21.31
N ASP A 278 10.67 11.91 -21.59
CA ASP A 278 11.25 13.26 -21.66
C ASP A 278 11.10 14.06 -20.34
N GLY A 279 11.12 13.36 -19.18
CA GLY A 279 11.07 13.98 -17.85
C GLY A 279 9.64 14.24 -17.34
N THR A 280 8.66 13.58 -17.92
CA THR A 280 7.25 13.64 -17.46
C THR A 280 7.09 13.31 -15.98
N TYR A 281 7.92 12.41 -15.45
CA TYR A 281 7.89 12.00 -14.03
C TYR A 281 8.95 12.66 -13.16
N SER A 282 9.51 13.81 -13.60
CA SER A 282 10.54 14.55 -12.83
C SER A 282 10.13 14.91 -11.41
N TYR A 283 8.83 15.06 -11.15
CA TYR A 283 8.27 15.31 -9.82
C TYR A 283 8.63 14.21 -8.80
N LEU A 284 8.91 12.98 -9.24
CA LEU A 284 9.37 11.91 -8.34
C LEU A 284 10.71 12.28 -7.67
N ALA A 285 11.63 12.91 -8.42
CA ALA A 285 12.88 13.39 -7.86
C ALA A 285 12.68 14.58 -6.90
N ASP A 286 11.72 15.47 -7.20
CA ASP A 286 11.42 16.63 -6.37
C ASP A 286 10.75 16.23 -5.04
N THR A 287 10.06 15.10 -5.01
CA THR A 287 9.30 14.59 -3.85
C THR A 287 9.98 13.45 -3.10
N TRP A 288 11.09 12.94 -3.62
CA TRP A 288 11.85 11.87 -2.97
C TRP A 288 12.46 12.33 -1.65
N CYS A 289 12.08 11.66 -0.55
CA CYS A 289 12.54 12.03 0.79
C CYS A 289 13.25 10.90 1.56
N TYR A 290 13.39 9.69 0.98
CA TYR A 290 14.06 8.58 1.68
C TYR A 290 15.53 8.88 1.99
N GLY A 291 15.91 8.73 3.27
CA GLY A 291 17.27 8.98 3.73
C GLY A 291 17.67 10.47 3.83
N ASN A 292 16.77 11.40 3.56
CA ASN A 292 16.97 12.83 3.76
C ASN A 292 16.56 13.19 5.19
N GLU A 293 17.52 13.27 6.14
CA GLU A 293 17.30 13.86 7.48
C GLU A 293 17.53 15.37 7.47
#